data_ccd3c5e84b4e1ed8e870caf9f19dda34
#
_entry.id   ccd3c5e84b4e1ed8e870caf9f19dda34
#
_cell.length_a   1.000
_cell.length_b   1.000
_cell.length_c   1.000
_cell.angle_alpha   90.00
_cell.angle_beta   90.00
_cell.angle_gamma   90.00
#
_symmetry.space_group_name_H-M   'P 1'
#
loop_
_entity.id
_entity.type
_entity.pdbx_description
1 polymer ?
#
loop_
_entity_poly.entity_id
_entity_poly.type
_entity_poly.pdbx_seq_one_letter_code
_entity_poly.pdbx_strand_id
1 'polypeptide(L)'
;MTQFLGIGIGAGLVSALLFGVLLKGTLLSIVLYLLAPLPILIVGLGWSHKAALVAAITGAVALSFLQPFLGLGFLAYLALPAWWLAYLALLGRPNADGTMEWYPTGRLLAWTAGTAGLAFVAIAVIASPNFETFQTQLRGMTRTLVTMQGKTRATPPAAAPAGTPSTTGNPSASESPTPTESPATQAESDTKTAPSAEPGTDQQNAVADALATIAPGLATQGLAVLLTFYLWAAGRIVRISGRLPRPWPDIPSTAMPRSVLGILGAAFVLALVPGYPGVLGICLIGALTAAFAMQGLAAFHDRSRGRPGRMALLFGLYLILFFTQGVALFALTLFGLADTAFNRRRPKEDAGRT
;
A
#
# COMPACT_ATOMS: atom_id res chain seq x y z
N MET A 1 -30.50 18.60 7.99
CA MET A 1 -29.72 18.24 6.80
C MET A 1 -28.51 19.16 6.60
N THR A 2 -28.59 20.45 6.87
CA THR A 2 -27.50 21.44 6.69
C THR A 2 -26.22 21.14 7.49
N GLN A 3 -26.31 20.62 8.71
CA GLN A 3 -25.15 20.31 9.55
C GLN A 3 -24.24 19.21 8.96
N PHE A 4 -24.82 18.17 8.33
CA PHE A 4 -24.03 17.11 7.71
C PHE A 4 -23.26 17.59 6.47
N LEU A 5 -23.83 18.52 5.72
CA LEU A 5 -23.19 19.17 4.57
C LEU A 5 -21.97 19.98 5.01
N GLY A 6 -22.12 20.86 6.01
CA GLY A 6 -21.01 21.70 6.49
C GLY A 6 -19.83 20.89 7.03
N ILE A 7 -20.11 19.85 7.83
CA ILE A 7 -19.08 18.96 8.37
C ILE A 7 -18.39 18.17 7.24
N GLY A 8 -19.17 17.68 6.26
CA GLY A 8 -18.64 16.98 5.10
C GLY A 8 -17.73 17.87 4.25
N ILE A 9 -18.15 19.09 3.94
CA ILE A 9 -17.36 20.07 3.18
C ILE A 9 -16.04 20.38 3.93
N GLY A 10 -16.10 20.69 5.23
CA GLY A 10 -14.93 20.98 6.03
C GLY A 10 -13.93 19.81 6.05
N ALA A 11 -14.41 18.59 6.26
CA ALA A 11 -13.56 17.39 6.25
C ALA A 11 -12.95 17.12 4.87
N GLY A 12 -13.71 17.35 3.80
CA GLY A 12 -13.22 17.20 2.43
C GLY A 12 -12.10 18.17 2.09
N LEU A 13 -12.25 19.44 2.48
CA LEU A 13 -11.21 20.47 2.29
C LEU A 13 -9.94 20.15 3.10
N VAL A 14 -10.07 19.70 4.36
CA VAL A 14 -8.93 19.25 5.16
C VAL A 14 -8.24 18.06 4.51
N SER A 15 -8.99 17.07 4.05
CA SER A 15 -8.46 15.90 3.36
C SER A 15 -7.72 16.29 2.06
N ALA A 16 -8.28 17.22 1.28
CA ALA A 16 -7.65 17.74 0.07
C ALA A 16 -6.36 18.51 0.37
N LEU A 17 -6.34 19.33 1.41
CA LEU A 17 -5.15 20.03 1.89
C LEU A 17 -4.04 19.05 2.27
N LEU A 18 -4.35 18.05 3.08
CA LEU A 18 -3.40 17.00 3.51
C LEU A 18 -2.84 16.23 2.31
N PHE A 19 -3.67 15.93 1.31
CA PHE A 19 -3.25 15.29 0.07
C PHE A 19 -2.38 16.22 -0.79
N GLY A 20 -2.79 17.46 -0.98
CA GLY A 20 -2.10 18.44 -1.83
C GLY A 20 -0.71 18.83 -1.33
N VAL A 21 -0.46 18.74 -0.01
CA VAL A 21 0.87 19.01 0.58
C VAL A 21 1.94 18.06 0.03
N LEU A 22 1.58 16.89 -0.49
CA LEU A 22 2.53 15.95 -1.13
C LEU A 22 3.33 16.62 -2.26
N LEU A 23 2.76 17.62 -2.95
CA LEU A 23 3.43 18.39 -4.01
C LEU A 23 4.67 19.16 -3.52
N LYS A 24 4.82 19.37 -2.22
CA LYS A 24 6.01 20.01 -1.61
C LYS A 24 7.25 19.10 -1.56
N GLY A 25 7.10 17.77 -1.70
CA GLY A 25 8.20 16.82 -1.74
C GLY A 25 9.02 16.69 -0.46
N THR A 26 8.54 17.19 0.69
CA THR A 26 9.24 17.11 1.98
C THR A 26 8.85 15.85 2.76
N LEU A 27 9.70 15.41 3.70
CA LEU A 27 9.37 14.28 4.58
C LEU A 27 8.06 14.52 5.37
N LEU A 28 7.86 15.76 5.84
CA LEU A 28 6.62 16.15 6.52
C LEU A 28 5.41 16.05 5.58
N SER A 29 5.55 16.37 4.30
CA SER A 29 4.45 16.26 3.34
C SER A 29 4.00 14.82 3.13
N ILE A 30 4.90 13.84 3.21
CA ILE A 30 4.56 12.42 3.15
C ILE A 30 3.73 12.03 4.37
N VAL A 31 4.12 12.46 5.57
CA VAL A 31 3.36 12.17 6.81
C VAL A 31 1.95 12.79 6.74
N LEU A 32 1.83 14.04 6.29
CA LEU A 32 0.54 14.71 6.15
C LEU A 32 -0.35 14.05 5.08
N TYR A 33 0.24 13.64 3.95
CA TYR A 33 -0.45 12.86 2.93
C TYR A 33 -1.02 11.54 3.48
N LEU A 34 -0.26 10.84 4.33
CA LEU A 34 -0.74 9.61 4.97
C LEU A 34 -1.93 9.87 5.92
N LEU A 35 -2.14 11.08 6.40
CA LEU A 35 -3.30 11.41 7.23
C LEU A 35 -4.55 11.80 6.40
N ALA A 36 -4.40 12.01 5.09
CA ALA A 36 -5.46 12.51 4.23
C ALA A 36 -6.78 11.70 4.25
N PRO A 37 -6.81 10.34 4.36
CA PRO A 37 -8.06 9.58 4.43
C PRO A 37 -8.81 9.73 5.76
N LEU A 38 -8.12 10.11 6.85
CA LEU A 38 -8.69 10.11 8.20
C LEU A 38 -9.88 11.07 8.36
N PRO A 39 -9.86 12.33 7.88
CA PRO A 39 -11.02 13.22 8.01
C PRO A 39 -12.30 12.64 7.40
N ILE A 40 -12.19 11.99 6.21
CA ILE A 40 -13.33 11.35 5.54
C ILE A 40 -13.86 10.19 6.36
N LEU A 41 -12.98 9.32 6.88
CA LEU A 41 -13.35 8.18 7.71
C LEU A 41 -13.95 8.62 9.04
N ILE A 42 -13.39 9.63 9.71
CA ILE A 42 -13.89 10.17 10.98
C ILE A 42 -15.31 10.69 10.80
N VAL A 43 -15.55 11.49 9.76
CA VAL A 43 -16.88 12.03 9.48
C VAL A 43 -17.85 10.92 9.08
N GLY A 44 -17.40 9.93 8.32
CA GLY A 44 -18.18 8.77 7.93
C GLY A 44 -18.65 7.94 9.12
N LEU A 45 -17.76 7.66 10.05
CA LEU A 45 -18.03 6.84 11.23
C LEU A 45 -18.73 7.60 12.36
N GLY A 46 -18.47 8.93 12.50
CA GLY A 46 -18.99 9.73 13.60
C GLY A 46 -20.31 10.46 13.32
N TRP A 47 -20.64 10.67 12.05
CA TRP A 47 -21.87 11.39 11.65
C TRP A 47 -22.71 10.58 10.67
N SER A 48 -22.23 10.37 9.45
CA SER A 48 -22.94 9.51 8.48
C SER A 48 -22.08 9.24 7.25
N HIS A 49 -22.35 8.13 6.56
CA HIS A 49 -21.73 7.83 5.26
C HIS A 49 -22.04 8.90 4.19
N LYS A 50 -23.20 9.59 4.28
CA LYS A 50 -23.55 10.69 3.37
C LYS A 50 -22.62 11.89 3.55
N ALA A 51 -22.27 12.23 4.80
CA ALA A 51 -21.31 13.30 5.09
C ALA A 51 -19.90 12.93 4.60
N ALA A 52 -19.50 11.66 4.71
CA ALA A 52 -18.23 11.18 4.13
C ALA A 52 -18.22 11.25 2.60
N LEU A 53 -19.36 10.95 1.94
CA LEU A 53 -19.47 11.09 0.49
C LEU A 53 -19.35 12.56 0.05
N VAL A 54 -20.00 13.47 0.77
CA VAL A 54 -19.83 14.91 0.55
C VAL A 54 -18.37 15.31 0.72
N ALA A 55 -17.70 14.82 1.76
CA ALA A 55 -16.28 15.08 1.98
C ALA A 55 -15.41 14.56 0.82
N ALA A 56 -15.67 13.34 0.34
CA ALA A 56 -14.96 12.76 -0.78
C ALA A 56 -15.10 13.59 -2.07
N ILE A 57 -16.32 13.99 -2.38
CA ILE A 57 -16.62 14.82 -3.58
C ILE A 57 -16.00 16.22 -3.43
N THR A 58 -16.19 16.86 -2.28
CA THR A 58 -15.64 18.21 -2.03
C THR A 58 -14.12 18.23 -2.13
N GLY A 59 -13.45 17.24 -1.54
CA GLY A 59 -12.00 17.12 -1.63
C GLY A 59 -11.50 16.89 -3.06
N ALA A 60 -12.19 16.04 -3.82
CA ALA A 60 -11.87 15.80 -5.22
C ALA A 60 -12.06 17.04 -6.08
N VAL A 61 -13.18 17.75 -5.92
CA VAL A 61 -13.46 19.00 -6.64
C VAL A 61 -12.42 20.07 -6.29
N ALA A 62 -12.09 20.26 -5.01
CA ALA A 62 -11.08 21.22 -4.58
C ALA A 62 -9.71 20.95 -5.22
N LEU A 63 -9.28 19.68 -5.28
CA LEU A 63 -8.02 19.30 -5.93
C LEU A 63 -8.08 19.39 -7.45
N SER A 64 -9.26 19.20 -8.06
CA SER A 64 -9.43 19.33 -9.51
C SER A 64 -9.26 20.76 -10.00
N PHE A 65 -9.50 21.76 -9.14
CA PHE A 65 -9.19 23.18 -9.47
C PHE A 65 -7.67 23.42 -9.56
N LEU A 66 -6.85 22.66 -8.83
CA LEU A 66 -5.40 22.75 -8.97
C LEU A 66 -4.94 21.99 -10.23
N GLN A 67 -5.41 20.77 -10.37
CA GLN A 67 -5.14 19.91 -11.51
C GLN A 67 -6.21 18.79 -11.59
N PRO A 68 -6.95 18.66 -12.72
CA PRO A 68 -8.04 17.70 -12.85
C PRO A 68 -7.63 16.25 -12.52
N PHE A 69 -6.44 15.86 -12.95
CA PHE A 69 -5.87 14.53 -12.69
C PHE A 69 -5.65 14.26 -11.19
N LEU A 70 -5.26 15.30 -10.43
CA LEU A 70 -5.01 15.19 -9.00
C LEU A 70 -6.30 14.91 -8.22
N GLY A 71 -7.40 15.61 -8.58
CA GLY A 71 -8.72 15.38 -7.98
C GLY A 71 -9.27 13.99 -8.29
N LEU A 72 -9.11 13.51 -9.53
CA LEU A 72 -9.54 12.18 -9.93
C LEU A 72 -8.72 11.08 -9.24
N GLY A 73 -7.40 11.27 -9.14
CA GLY A 73 -6.50 10.37 -8.42
C GLY A 73 -6.80 10.29 -6.93
N PHE A 74 -7.03 11.45 -6.28
CA PHE A 74 -7.49 11.50 -4.89
C PHE A 74 -8.80 10.76 -4.69
N LEU A 75 -9.77 10.97 -5.57
CA LEU A 75 -11.08 10.33 -5.48
C LEU A 75 -10.95 8.81 -5.59
N ALA A 76 -10.26 8.31 -6.63
CA ALA A 76 -10.16 6.89 -6.91
C ALA A 76 -9.32 6.12 -5.89
N TYR A 77 -8.20 6.72 -5.44
CA TYR A 77 -7.23 6.00 -4.61
C TYR A 77 -7.47 6.13 -3.11
N LEU A 78 -8.04 7.25 -2.66
CA LEU A 78 -8.16 7.60 -1.24
C LEU A 78 -9.60 7.80 -0.78
N ALA A 79 -10.34 8.67 -1.46
CA ALA A 79 -11.59 9.17 -0.95
C ALA A 79 -12.74 8.16 -1.09
N LEU A 80 -12.87 7.49 -2.25
CA LEU A 80 -13.85 6.42 -2.45
C LEU A 80 -13.59 5.21 -1.56
N PRO A 81 -12.35 4.69 -1.43
CA PRO A 81 -12.02 3.66 -0.45
C PRO A 81 -12.41 4.04 0.98
N ALA A 82 -12.08 5.24 1.43
CA ALA A 82 -12.41 5.72 2.77
C ALA A 82 -13.93 5.80 2.99
N TRP A 83 -14.66 6.41 2.06
CA TRP A 83 -16.12 6.48 2.13
C TRP A 83 -16.76 5.09 2.16
N TRP A 84 -16.36 4.20 1.24
CA TRP A 84 -16.91 2.85 1.13
C TRP A 84 -16.70 2.02 2.40
N LEU A 85 -15.50 2.06 2.95
CA LEU A 85 -15.18 1.34 4.18
C LEU A 85 -15.92 1.92 5.39
N ALA A 86 -16.08 3.24 5.48
CA ALA A 86 -16.92 3.85 6.52
C ALA A 86 -18.38 3.43 6.40
N TYR A 87 -18.93 3.38 5.18
CA TYR A 87 -20.27 2.90 4.91
C TYR A 87 -20.46 1.45 5.39
N LEU A 88 -19.57 0.54 4.96
CA LEU A 88 -19.64 -0.87 5.36
C LEU A 88 -19.49 -1.06 6.87
N ALA A 89 -18.60 -0.30 7.50
CA ALA A 89 -18.36 -0.41 8.94
C ALA A 89 -19.59 -0.08 9.78
N LEU A 90 -20.47 0.81 9.28
CA LEU A 90 -21.71 1.21 9.95
C LEU A 90 -22.95 0.47 9.41
N LEU A 91 -22.77 -0.47 8.50
CA LEU A 91 -23.89 -1.26 8.02
C LEU A 91 -24.37 -2.21 9.13
N GLY A 92 -25.63 -2.13 9.48
CA GLY A 92 -26.26 -2.95 10.48
C GLY A 92 -27.68 -3.33 10.08
N ARG A 93 -28.15 -4.47 10.57
CA ARG A 93 -29.50 -4.97 10.38
C ARG A 93 -30.16 -5.18 11.74
N PRO A 94 -31.38 -4.66 11.97
CA PRO A 94 -32.12 -4.98 13.18
C PRO A 94 -32.58 -6.44 13.12
N ASN A 95 -32.35 -7.19 14.20
CA ASN A 95 -32.87 -8.54 14.38
C ASN A 95 -34.32 -8.48 14.94
N ALA A 96 -35.00 -9.63 14.92
CA ALA A 96 -36.37 -9.75 15.44
C ALA A 96 -36.46 -9.50 16.96
N ASP A 97 -35.40 -9.67 17.70
CA ASP A 97 -35.26 -9.42 19.15
C ASP A 97 -34.95 -7.96 19.52
N GLY A 98 -34.84 -7.06 18.51
CA GLY A 98 -34.52 -5.65 18.69
C GLY A 98 -33.02 -5.38 18.80
N THR A 99 -32.14 -6.39 18.79
CA THR A 99 -30.72 -6.22 18.76
C THR A 99 -30.24 -5.81 17.37
N MET A 100 -29.13 -5.06 17.29
CA MET A 100 -28.54 -4.65 16.02
C MET A 100 -27.39 -5.59 15.65
N GLU A 101 -27.55 -6.32 14.55
CA GLU A 101 -26.47 -7.10 13.95
C GLU A 101 -25.61 -6.22 13.03
N TRP A 102 -24.38 -5.98 13.44
CA TRP A 102 -23.45 -5.16 12.68
C TRP A 102 -22.66 -5.98 11.65
N TYR A 103 -22.25 -5.31 10.57
CA TYR A 103 -21.48 -5.93 9.51
C TYR A 103 -20.22 -6.62 10.07
N PRO A 104 -19.96 -7.91 9.75
CA PRO A 104 -18.88 -8.69 10.33
C PRO A 104 -17.48 -8.12 10.02
N THR A 105 -16.64 -8.02 11.04
CA THR A 105 -15.25 -7.48 10.89
C THR A 105 -14.41 -8.26 9.90
N GLY A 106 -14.58 -9.58 9.81
CA GLY A 106 -13.87 -10.39 8.82
C GLY A 106 -14.27 -10.09 7.37
N ARG A 107 -15.56 -9.80 7.12
CA ARG A 107 -16.00 -9.32 5.80
C ARG A 107 -15.47 -7.93 5.50
N LEU A 108 -15.41 -7.07 6.51
CA LEU A 108 -14.84 -5.73 6.37
C LEU A 108 -13.35 -5.80 6.02
N LEU A 109 -12.60 -6.71 6.65
CA LEU A 109 -11.19 -6.97 6.32
C LEU A 109 -11.01 -7.47 4.88
N ALA A 110 -11.89 -8.35 4.40
CA ALA A 110 -11.88 -8.78 3.00
C ALA A 110 -12.17 -7.62 2.03
N TRP A 111 -13.09 -6.72 2.42
CA TRP A 111 -13.37 -5.51 1.62
C TRP A 111 -12.22 -4.50 1.63
N THR A 112 -11.43 -4.38 2.71
CA THR A 112 -10.23 -3.53 2.66
C THR A 112 -9.23 -4.04 1.63
N ALA A 113 -9.05 -5.35 1.53
CA ALA A 113 -8.20 -5.96 0.51
C ALA A 113 -8.76 -5.75 -0.91
N GLY A 114 -10.05 -6.03 -1.13
CA GLY A 114 -10.70 -5.81 -2.43
C GLY A 114 -10.64 -4.34 -2.88
N THR A 115 -10.89 -3.43 -1.95
CA THR A 115 -10.86 -1.98 -2.21
C THR A 115 -9.43 -1.51 -2.54
N ALA A 116 -8.41 -2.04 -1.86
CA ALA A 116 -7.01 -1.72 -2.14
C ALA A 116 -6.61 -2.14 -3.56
N GLY A 117 -6.99 -3.37 -3.98
CA GLY A 117 -6.73 -3.86 -5.33
C GLY A 117 -7.43 -3.02 -6.40
N LEU A 118 -8.71 -2.72 -6.20
CA LEU A 118 -9.50 -1.90 -7.13
C LEU A 118 -8.97 -0.46 -7.20
N ALA A 119 -8.61 0.16 -6.07
CA ALA A 119 -8.07 1.51 -6.03
C ALA A 119 -6.75 1.62 -6.79
N PHE A 120 -5.86 0.63 -6.65
CA PHE A 120 -4.60 0.60 -7.39
C PHE A 120 -4.84 0.49 -8.90
N VAL A 121 -5.70 -0.43 -9.34
CA VAL A 121 -5.99 -0.60 -10.77
C VAL A 121 -6.70 0.64 -11.32
N ALA A 122 -7.61 1.25 -10.57
CA ALA A 122 -8.26 2.49 -10.99
C ALA A 122 -7.24 3.60 -11.25
N ILE A 123 -6.28 3.82 -10.34
CA ILE A 123 -5.24 4.83 -10.55
C ILE A 123 -4.28 4.45 -11.69
N ALA A 124 -3.97 3.15 -11.86
CA ALA A 124 -3.13 2.69 -12.96
C ALA A 124 -3.78 2.97 -14.33
N VAL A 125 -5.07 2.71 -14.45
CA VAL A 125 -5.85 2.99 -15.67
C VAL A 125 -5.99 4.51 -15.92
N ILE A 126 -6.21 5.29 -14.85
CA ILE A 126 -6.31 6.76 -14.95
C ILE A 126 -4.96 7.36 -15.35
N ALA A 127 -3.84 6.84 -14.81
CA ALA A 127 -2.50 7.38 -15.00
C ALA A 127 -1.88 7.00 -16.36
N SER A 128 -2.34 5.93 -16.98
CA SER A 128 -1.73 5.39 -18.21
C SER A 128 -2.76 5.19 -19.30
N PRO A 129 -2.58 5.78 -20.50
CA PRO A 129 -3.55 5.71 -21.57
C PRO A 129 -3.73 4.27 -22.13
N ASN A 130 -2.69 3.43 -21.99
CA ASN A 130 -2.71 2.04 -22.38
C ASN A 130 -1.81 1.18 -21.48
N PHE A 131 -1.99 -0.13 -21.57
CA PHE A 131 -1.26 -1.10 -20.75
C PHE A 131 0.25 -1.12 -21.01
N GLU A 132 0.69 -0.90 -22.25
CA GLU A 132 2.11 -0.85 -22.61
C GLU A 132 2.83 0.32 -21.95
N THR A 133 2.19 1.49 -21.94
CA THR A 133 2.70 2.67 -21.23
C THR A 133 2.80 2.40 -19.74
N PHE A 134 1.78 1.78 -19.13
CA PHE A 134 1.82 1.38 -17.72
C PHE A 134 3.01 0.45 -17.43
N GLN A 135 3.21 -0.59 -18.24
CA GLN A 135 4.35 -1.51 -18.06
C GLN A 135 5.70 -0.80 -18.19
N THR A 136 5.83 0.07 -19.19
CA THR A 136 7.07 0.81 -19.43
C THR A 136 7.39 1.75 -18.23
N GLN A 137 6.39 2.46 -17.72
CA GLN A 137 6.54 3.30 -16.53
C GLN A 137 6.94 2.49 -15.31
N LEU A 138 6.30 1.34 -15.10
CA LEU A 138 6.57 0.47 -13.95
C LEU A 138 7.99 -0.10 -14.01
N ARG A 139 8.42 -0.60 -15.18
CA ARG A 139 9.80 -1.06 -15.39
C ARG A 139 10.82 0.06 -15.20
N GLY A 140 10.53 1.27 -15.67
CA GLY A 140 11.38 2.44 -15.45
C GLY A 140 11.58 2.75 -13.96
N MET A 141 10.50 2.75 -13.19
CA MET A 141 10.54 2.97 -11.73
C MET A 141 11.35 1.89 -11.02
N THR A 142 11.12 0.61 -11.34
CA THR A 142 11.85 -0.51 -10.70
C THR A 142 13.34 -0.52 -11.06
N ARG A 143 13.71 -0.21 -12.30
CA ARG A 143 15.12 -0.04 -12.70
C ARG A 143 15.80 1.07 -11.92
N THR A 144 15.15 2.21 -11.76
CA THR A 144 15.68 3.32 -10.96
C THR A 144 15.93 2.91 -9.51
N LEU A 145 15.02 2.16 -8.90
CA LEU A 145 15.16 1.65 -7.54
C LEU A 145 16.34 0.68 -7.41
N VAL A 146 16.48 -0.27 -8.36
CA VAL A 146 17.57 -1.26 -8.36
C VAL A 146 18.94 -0.58 -8.53
N THR A 147 19.04 0.41 -9.44
CA THR A 147 20.29 1.16 -9.65
C THR A 147 20.67 2.03 -8.46
N MET A 148 19.71 2.68 -7.79
CA MET A 148 19.96 3.43 -6.56
C MET A 148 20.47 2.53 -5.44
N GLN A 149 19.88 1.35 -5.26
CA GLN A 149 20.26 0.38 -4.25
C GLN A 149 21.66 -0.22 -4.53
N GLY A 150 22.00 -0.43 -5.81
CA GLY A 150 23.34 -0.86 -6.23
C GLY A 150 24.42 0.17 -5.92
N LYS A 151 24.14 1.46 -6.16
CA LYS A 151 25.07 2.55 -5.85
C LYS A 151 25.32 2.72 -4.34
N THR A 152 24.27 2.57 -3.52
CA THR A 152 24.42 2.66 -2.06
C THR A 152 25.24 1.52 -1.45
N ARG A 153 25.22 0.34 -2.08
CA ARG A 153 26.07 -0.80 -1.69
C ARG A 153 27.51 -0.70 -2.17
N ALA A 154 27.76 0.02 -3.28
CA ALA A 154 29.07 0.15 -3.89
C ALA A 154 29.91 1.29 -3.31
N THR A 155 29.38 2.13 -2.40
CA THR A 155 30.17 3.16 -1.71
C THR A 155 30.79 2.53 -0.46
N PRO A 156 32.14 2.26 -0.43
CA PRO A 156 32.79 1.86 0.81
C PRO A 156 32.68 2.97 1.84
N PRO A 157 32.62 2.67 3.16
CA PRO A 157 32.72 3.71 4.17
C PRO A 157 34.00 4.51 3.93
N ALA A 158 33.85 5.83 3.79
CA ALA A 158 34.95 6.74 3.62
C ALA A 158 36.02 6.45 4.70
N ALA A 159 37.20 5.95 4.26
CA ALA A 159 38.33 5.82 5.13
C ALA A 159 38.68 7.22 5.65
N ALA A 160 38.81 7.33 6.98
CA ALA A 160 39.25 8.53 7.65
C ALA A 160 40.56 9.07 7.05
N PRO A 161 40.75 10.38 6.96
CA PRO A 161 41.96 10.97 6.41
C PRO A 161 43.13 10.70 7.33
N ALA A 162 44.05 9.83 6.93
CA ALA A 162 45.36 9.73 7.55
C ALA A 162 46.23 10.88 7.04
N GLY A 163 46.85 11.55 8.00
CA GLY A 163 47.55 12.82 7.93
C GLY A 163 48.63 12.97 6.87
N THR A 164 48.82 14.23 6.52
CA THR A 164 49.93 14.86 5.83
C THR A 164 51.33 14.47 6.40
N PRO A 165 52.41 14.50 5.57
CA PRO A 165 53.19 15.72 5.64
C PRO A 165 53.72 16.29 4.29
N SER A 166 53.91 17.60 4.37
CA SER A 166 54.54 18.52 3.44
C SER A 166 55.90 18.12 2.91
N THR A 167 56.25 18.51 1.68
CA THR A 167 57.47 19.29 1.40
C THR A 167 57.53 19.77 -0.05
N THR A 168 57.50 21.08 -0.20
CA THR A 168 58.36 22.01 -0.98
C THR A 168 58.83 21.64 -2.40
N GLY A 169 58.55 22.56 -3.35
CA GLY A 169 59.33 22.70 -4.59
C GLY A 169 58.55 23.30 -5.77
N ASN A 170 58.63 24.63 -5.90
CA ASN A 170 58.32 25.42 -7.10
C ASN A 170 59.63 25.80 -7.80
N PRO A 171 59.76 26.46 -8.97
CA PRO A 171 58.81 26.75 -10.08
C PRO A 171 59.46 26.58 -11.50
N SER A 172 58.68 26.84 -12.54
CA SER A 172 59.00 27.61 -13.77
C SER A 172 58.38 27.06 -15.06
N ALA A 173 57.47 27.78 -15.61
CA ALA A 173 57.51 28.62 -16.81
C ALA A 173 57.34 27.94 -18.20
N SER A 174 56.38 28.51 -18.93
CA SER A 174 56.37 28.83 -20.42
C SER A 174 56.07 27.65 -21.36
N GLU A 175 55.16 27.69 -22.24
CA GLU A 175 54.69 28.55 -23.32
C GLU A 175 53.69 27.79 -24.22
N SER A 176 52.64 28.41 -24.64
CA SER A 176 51.84 28.05 -25.83
C SER A 176 52.60 28.41 -27.11
N PRO A 177 52.32 27.81 -28.28
CA PRO A 177 51.16 28.24 -29.09
C PRO A 177 50.50 27.18 -30.01
N THR A 178 49.29 27.46 -30.35
CA THR A 178 48.39 27.03 -31.46
C THR A 178 48.99 27.39 -32.86
N PRO A 179 48.37 27.09 -34.03
CA PRO A 179 47.50 25.98 -34.52
C PRO A 179 47.96 25.41 -35.88
N THR A 180 47.32 24.40 -36.48
CA THR A 180 47.14 24.33 -37.95
C THR A 180 46.17 23.18 -38.36
N GLU A 181 45.41 23.51 -39.38
CA GLU A 181 44.29 22.88 -40.06
C GLU A 181 44.47 21.46 -40.63
N SER A 182 43.33 20.78 -40.74
CA SER A 182 42.75 19.79 -41.70
C SER A 182 43.51 19.47 -43.03
N PRO A 183 43.09 18.40 -43.82
CA PRO A 183 41.80 17.76 -43.97
C PRO A 183 41.77 16.23 -44.25
N ALA A 184 40.57 15.66 -44.05
CA ALA A 184 39.88 14.58 -44.80
C ALA A 184 40.59 13.30 -45.25
N THR A 185 40.04 12.15 -44.84
CA THR A 185 39.60 11.09 -45.76
C THR A 185 38.63 10.12 -45.06
N GLN A 186 37.46 9.93 -45.66
CA GLN A 186 36.45 8.94 -45.34
C GLN A 186 36.97 7.53 -45.51
N ALA A 187 36.67 6.64 -44.57
CA ALA A 187 36.54 5.22 -44.84
C ALA A 187 35.42 4.66 -43.93
N GLU A 188 34.29 4.39 -44.50
CA GLU A 188 33.23 3.57 -43.91
C GLU A 188 33.82 2.22 -43.51
N SER A 189 33.55 1.86 -42.25
CA SER A 189 33.60 0.47 -41.81
C SER A 189 32.42 0.27 -40.88
N ASP A 190 31.35 -0.22 -41.43
CA ASP A 190 30.27 -0.85 -40.72
C ASP A 190 30.79 -2.00 -39.87
N THR A 191 31.08 -1.72 -38.63
CA THR A 191 31.20 -2.76 -37.60
C THR A 191 30.12 -2.48 -36.58
N LYS A 192 28.99 -3.17 -36.76
CA LYS A 192 27.88 -3.27 -35.82
C LYS A 192 28.39 -3.93 -34.54
N THR A 193 29.04 -3.14 -33.70
CA THR A 193 29.43 -3.57 -32.36
C THR A 193 28.16 -3.68 -31.54
N ALA A 194 27.68 -4.91 -31.38
CA ALA A 194 26.70 -5.22 -30.36
C ALA A 194 27.27 -4.74 -29.00
N PRO A 195 26.47 -4.01 -28.18
CA PRO A 195 26.94 -3.62 -26.86
C PRO A 195 27.16 -4.90 -26.06
N SER A 196 28.40 -5.20 -25.73
CA SER A 196 28.77 -6.23 -24.77
C SER A 196 28.16 -5.82 -23.42
N ALA A 197 26.99 -6.37 -23.12
CA ALA A 197 26.34 -6.20 -21.86
C ALA A 197 27.23 -6.84 -20.78
N GLU A 198 27.74 -6.04 -19.88
CA GLU A 198 28.49 -6.56 -18.73
C GLU A 198 27.59 -7.52 -17.94
N PRO A 199 28.09 -8.68 -17.48
CA PRO A 199 27.26 -9.70 -16.78
C PRO A 199 26.45 -9.17 -15.59
N GLY A 200 26.85 -8.04 -15.00
CA GLY A 200 26.14 -7.37 -13.92
C GLY A 200 24.89 -6.60 -14.36
N THR A 201 24.85 -6.09 -15.59
CA THR A 201 23.70 -5.32 -16.10
C THR A 201 22.52 -6.22 -16.49
N ASP A 202 22.78 -7.41 -17.01
CA ASP A 202 21.73 -8.37 -17.37
C ASP A 202 21.04 -8.92 -16.12
N GLN A 203 21.78 -9.21 -15.06
CA GLN A 203 21.23 -9.64 -13.79
C GLN A 203 20.39 -8.53 -13.13
N GLN A 204 20.86 -7.27 -13.17
CA GLN A 204 20.10 -6.13 -12.66
C GLN A 204 18.80 -5.90 -13.44
N ASN A 205 18.81 -6.04 -14.75
CA ASN A 205 17.62 -5.93 -15.59
C ASN A 205 16.62 -7.06 -15.28
N ALA A 206 17.09 -8.31 -15.13
CA ALA A 206 16.24 -9.44 -14.77
C ALA A 206 15.56 -9.24 -13.39
N VAL A 207 16.30 -8.72 -12.40
CA VAL A 207 15.75 -8.38 -11.09
C VAL A 207 14.72 -7.24 -11.19
N ALA A 208 15.01 -6.21 -11.98
CA ALA A 208 14.09 -5.10 -12.18
C ALA A 208 12.80 -5.54 -12.86
N ASP A 209 12.85 -6.43 -13.84
CA ASP A 209 11.67 -6.97 -14.53
C ASP A 209 10.85 -7.88 -13.61
N ALA A 210 11.50 -8.71 -12.79
CA ALA A 210 10.82 -9.51 -11.77
C ALA A 210 10.12 -8.62 -10.73
N LEU A 211 10.81 -7.57 -10.24
CA LEU A 211 10.23 -6.58 -9.33
C LEU A 211 9.06 -5.84 -9.97
N ALA A 212 9.14 -5.45 -11.25
CA ALA A 212 8.05 -4.80 -11.96
C ALA A 212 6.79 -5.68 -12.01
N THR A 213 6.96 -6.99 -12.13
CA THR A 213 5.83 -7.92 -12.15
C THR A 213 5.11 -8.00 -10.80
N ILE A 214 5.84 -8.03 -9.69
CA ILE A 214 5.26 -8.18 -8.34
C ILE A 214 4.94 -6.85 -7.66
N ALA A 215 5.49 -5.73 -8.13
CA ALA A 215 5.34 -4.41 -7.52
C ALA A 215 3.87 -3.98 -7.30
N PRO A 216 2.93 -4.21 -8.23
CA PRO A 216 1.52 -3.90 -7.99
C PRO A 216 0.94 -4.67 -6.79
N GLY A 217 1.32 -5.95 -6.64
CA GLY A 217 0.93 -6.78 -5.50
C GLY A 217 1.48 -6.27 -4.18
N LEU A 218 2.76 -5.90 -4.14
CA LEU A 218 3.39 -5.33 -2.94
C LEU A 218 2.79 -3.97 -2.56
N ALA A 219 2.52 -3.13 -3.55
CA ALA A 219 1.88 -1.82 -3.32
C ALA A 219 0.48 -1.97 -2.73
N THR A 220 -0.32 -2.89 -3.26
CA THR A 220 -1.68 -3.15 -2.76
C THR A 220 -1.69 -3.89 -1.42
N GLN A 221 -0.70 -4.73 -1.15
CA GLN A 221 -0.47 -5.30 0.18
C GLN A 221 -0.27 -4.19 1.23
N GLY A 222 0.60 -3.23 0.96
CA GLY A 222 0.82 -2.06 1.82
C GLY A 222 -0.45 -1.21 1.96
N LEU A 223 -1.16 -0.96 0.86
CA LEU A 223 -2.41 -0.19 0.88
C LEU A 223 -3.50 -0.86 1.71
N ALA A 224 -3.66 -2.19 1.62
CA ALA A 224 -4.64 -2.94 2.42
C ALA A 224 -4.33 -2.82 3.93
N VAL A 225 -3.06 -2.89 4.33
CA VAL A 225 -2.63 -2.66 5.71
C VAL A 225 -2.96 -1.23 6.15
N LEU A 226 -2.64 -0.23 5.33
CA LEU A 226 -2.92 1.17 5.62
C LEU A 226 -4.42 1.45 5.74
N LEU A 227 -5.25 0.95 4.82
CA LEU A 227 -6.70 1.12 4.89
C LEU A 227 -7.29 0.49 6.16
N THR A 228 -6.80 -0.68 6.57
CA THR A 228 -7.21 -1.32 7.82
C THR A 228 -6.80 -0.48 9.03
N PHE A 229 -5.57 0.04 9.02
CA PHE A 229 -5.07 0.94 10.06
C PHE A 229 -5.89 2.24 10.14
N TYR A 230 -6.20 2.88 9.01
CA TYR A 230 -7.01 4.09 8.97
C TYR A 230 -8.42 3.85 9.51
N LEU A 231 -9.05 2.74 9.15
CA LEU A 231 -10.36 2.38 9.65
C LEU A 231 -10.33 2.16 11.18
N TRP A 232 -9.30 1.48 11.68
CA TRP A 232 -9.09 1.30 13.11
C TRP A 232 -8.83 2.63 13.82
N ALA A 233 -7.93 3.47 13.29
CA ALA A 233 -7.57 4.76 13.90
C ALA A 233 -8.78 5.72 13.94
N ALA A 234 -9.48 5.86 12.82
CA ALA A 234 -10.71 6.68 12.74
C ALA A 234 -11.78 6.15 13.71
N GLY A 235 -12.00 4.84 13.76
CA GLY A 235 -12.92 4.21 14.70
C GLY A 235 -12.52 4.48 16.16
N ARG A 236 -11.23 4.44 16.50
CA ARG A 236 -10.74 4.80 17.86
C ARG A 236 -11.00 6.25 18.21
N ILE A 237 -10.73 7.17 17.29
CA ILE A 237 -10.97 8.61 17.48
C ILE A 237 -12.47 8.85 17.70
N VAL A 238 -13.34 8.31 16.86
CA VAL A 238 -14.78 8.46 16.94
C VAL A 238 -15.35 7.81 18.20
N ARG A 239 -14.80 6.67 18.63
CA ARG A 239 -15.16 6.01 19.89
C ARG A 239 -14.82 6.88 21.10
N ILE A 240 -13.61 7.45 21.16
CA ILE A 240 -13.19 8.32 22.27
C ILE A 240 -14.08 9.56 22.37
N SER A 241 -14.53 10.10 21.24
CA SER A 241 -15.49 11.22 21.20
C SER A 241 -16.94 10.83 21.53
N GLY A 242 -17.22 9.56 21.85
CA GLY A 242 -18.56 9.08 22.21
C GLY A 242 -19.56 9.03 21.04
N ARG A 243 -19.10 9.18 19.79
CA ARG A 243 -19.95 9.28 18.60
C ARG A 243 -20.09 8.00 17.78
N LEU A 244 -19.32 6.94 18.11
CA LEU A 244 -19.38 5.69 17.38
C LEU A 244 -20.68 4.94 17.72
N PRO A 245 -21.63 4.78 16.77
CA PRO A 245 -22.90 4.09 17.04
C PRO A 245 -22.73 2.58 17.20
N ARG A 246 -21.66 2.02 16.62
CA ARG A 246 -21.34 0.60 16.67
C ARG A 246 -20.52 0.27 17.94
N PRO A 247 -20.84 -0.84 18.67
CA PRO A 247 -19.97 -1.33 19.73
C PRO A 247 -18.59 -1.69 19.19
N TRP A 248 -17.55 -1.52 20.04
CA TRP A 248 -16.17 -1.82 19.61
C TRP A 248 -16.01 -3.31 19.36
N PRO A 249 -15.59 -3.72 18.16
CA PRO A 249 -15.48 -5.13 17.82
C PRO A 249 -14.34 -5.80 18.59
N ASP A 250 -14.48 -7.07 18.89
CA ASP A 250 -13.40 -7.92 19.39
C ASP A 250 -12.47 -8.28 18.22
N ILE A 251 -11.39 -7.50 18.06
CA ILE A 251 -10.47 -7.63 16.93
C ILE A 251 -9.84 -9.04 16.84
N PRO A 252 -9.36 -9.66 17.95
CA PRO A 252 -8.83 -11.01 17.89
C PRO A 252 -9.81 -12.07 17.39
N SER A 253 -11.12 -11.89 17.57
CA SER A 253 -12.13 -12.81 17.07
C SER A 253 -12.45 -12.64 15.58
N THR A 254 -11.77 -11.71 14.88
CA THR A 254 -11.99 -11.47 13.45
C THR A 254 -11.71 -12.72 12.62
N ALA A 255 -12.71 -13.18 11.86
CA ALA A 255 -12.60 -14.31 10.95
C ALA A 255 -13.23 -13.99 9.61
N MET A 256 -12.47 -14.13 8.53
CA MET A 256 -12.97 -13.94 7.16
C MET A 256 -13.86 -15.12 6.74
N PRO A 257 -14.86 -14.88 5.89
CA PRO A 257 -15.70 -15.95 5.35
C PRO A 257 -14.91 -16.82 4.37
N ARG A 258 -15.27 -18.10 4.27
CA ARG A 258 -14.63 -19.08 3.35
C ARG A 258 -14.70 -18.66 1.87
N SER A 259 -15.70 -17.86 1.49
CA SER A 259 -15.81 -17.32 0.14
C SER A 259 -14.57 -16.52 -0.31
N VAL A 260 -13.82 -15.93 0.64
CA VAL A 260 -12.58 -15.19 0.34
C VAL A 260 -11.49 -16.11 -0.21
N LEU A 261 -11.49 -17.39 0.13
CA LEU A 261 -10.60 -18.38 -0.48
C LEU A 261 -10.88 -18.56 -1.98
N GLY A 262 -12.17 -18.58 -2.35
CA GLY A 262 -12.57 -18.62 -3.76
C GLY A 262 -12.15 -17.35 -4.51
N ILE A 263 -12.25 -16.18 -3.87
CA ILE A 263 -11.77 -14.91 -4.43
C ILE A 263 -10.25 -14.95 -4.64
N LEU A 264 -9.50 -15.49 -3.67
CA LEU A 264 -8.04 -15.66 -3.81
C LEU A 264 -7.72 -16.60 -4.97
N GLY A 265 -8.41 -17.75 -5.10
CA GLY A 265 -8.26 -18.66 -6.23
C GLY A 265 -8.56 -17.98 -7.57
N ALA A 266 -9.66 -17.24 -7.65
CA ALA A 266 -10.00 -16.45 -8.83
C ALA A 266 -8.95 -15.39 -9.16
N ALA A 267 -8.36 -14.74 -8.15
CA ALA A 267 -7.29 -13.77 -8.32
C ALA A 267 -6.02 -14.41 -8.93
N PHE A 268 -5.67 -15.65 -8.54
CA PHE A 268 -4.57 -16.38 -9.16
C PHE A 268 -4.85 -16.69 -10.65
N VAL A 269 -6.06 -17.11 -10.97
CA VAL A 269 -6.45 -17.34 -12.39
C VAL A 269 -6.40 -16.04 -13.17
N LEU A 270 -6.91 -14.95 -12.59
CA LEU A 270 -6.93 -13.63 -13.23
C LEU A 270 -5.50 -13.10 -13.45
N ALA A 271 -4.56 -13.39 -12.55
CA ALA A 271 -3.16 -12.98 -12.68
C ALA A 271 -2.45 -13.59 -13.91
N LEU A 272 -2.99 -14.67 -14.47
CA LEU A 272 -2.47 -15.30 -15.69
C LEU A 272 -2.97 -14.61 -16.98
N VAL A 273 -3.97 -13.74 -16.87
CA VAL A 273 -4.55 -13.04 -18.03
C VAL A 273 -3.69 -11.83 -18.36
N PRO A 274 -3.33 -11.58 -19.63
CA PRO A 274 -2.55 -10.40 -19.99
C PRO A 274 -3.35 -9.10 -19.81
N GLY A 275 -2.67 -7.99 -19.60
CA GLY A 275 -3.28 -6.66 -19.48
C GLY A 275 -3.69 -6.28 -18.05
N TYR A 276 -4.56 -5.28 -17.95
CA TYR A 276 -5.08 -4.80 -16.65
C TYR A 276 -5.82 -5.87 -15.82
N PRO A 277 -6.52 -6.86 -16.42
CA PRO A 277 -7.06 -7.96 -15.62
C PRO A 277 -6.00 -8.74 -14.85
N GLY A 278 -4.85 -9.02 -15.48
CA GLY A 278 -3.73 -9.67 -14.79
C GLY A 278 -3.15 -8.83 -13.66
N VAL A 279 -3.01 -7.51 -13.89
CA VAL A 279 -2.60 -6.58 -12.82
C VAL A 279 -3.60 -6.61 -11.66
N LEU A 280 -4.91 -6.63 -11.93
CA LEU A 280 -5.93 -6.76 -10.88
C LEU A 280 -5.77 -8.07 -10.11
N GLY A 281 -5.49 -9.18 -10.80
CA GLY A 281 -5.20 -10.46 -10.15
C GLY A 281 -4.02 -10.36 -9.18
N ILE A 282 -2.88 -9.81 -9.64
CA ILE A 282 -1.68 -9.61 -8.83
C ILE A 282 -1.96 -8.67 -7.64
N CYS A 283 -2.71 -7.58 -7.86
CA CYS A 283 -3.12 -6.65 -6.82
C CYS A 283 -4.00 -7.32 -5.76
N LEU A 284 -4.98 -8.12 -6.18
CA LEU A 284 -5.85 -8.85 -5.25
C LEU A 284 -5.08 -9.91 -4.46
N ILE A 285 -4.15 -10.63 -5.08
CA ILE A 285 -3.28 -11.58 -4.38
C ILE A 285 -2.49 -10.85 -3.28
N GLY A 286 -1.82 -9.74 -3.61
CA GLY A 286 -1.05 -8.97 -2.64
C GLY A 286 -1.91 -8.44 -1.49
N ALA A 287 -3.05 -7.81 -1.80
CA ALA A 287 -3.96 -7.27 -0.79
C ALA A 287 -4.59 -8.35 0.09
N LEU A 288 -5.00 -9.49 -0.49
CA LEU A 288 -5.54 -10.62 0.28
C LEU A 288 -4.48 -11.30 1.13
N THR A 289 -3.23 -11.37 0.67
CA THR A 289 -2.09 -11.83 1.48
C THR A 289 -1.97 -11.01 2.76
N ALA A 290 -2.06 -9.67 2.68
CA ALA A 290 -2.10 -8.81 3.86
C ALA A 290 -3.31 -9.10 4.76
N ALA A 291 -4.50 -9.26 4.20
CA ALA A 291 -5.70 -9.55 4.97
C ALA A 291 -5.60 -10.90 5.70
N PHE A 292 -5.07 -11.95 5.05
CA PHE A 292 -4.84 -13.24 5.69
C PHE A 292 -3.74 -13.17 6.76
N ALA A 293 -2.68 -12.38 6.55
CA ALA A 293 -1.65 -12.15 7.58
C ALA A 293 -2.24 -11.47 8.83
N MET A 294 -3.08 -10.44 8.64
CA MET A 294 -3.77 -9.77 9.75
C MET A 294 -4.76 -10.72 10.46
N GLN A 295 -5.47 -11.57 9.72
CA GLN A 295 -6.30 -12.61 10.33
C GLN A 295 -5.46 -13.64 11.08
N GLY A 296 -4.32 -14.05 10.54
CA GLY A 296 -3.38 -14.95 11.23
C GLY A 296 -2.89 -14.37 12.55
N LEU A 297 -2.56 -13.07 12.54
CA LEU A 297 -2.20 -12.34 13.75
C LEU A 297 -3.36 -12.29 14.76
N ALA A 298 -4.58 -11.98 14.30
CA ALA A 298 -5.79 -12.02 15.12
C ALA A 298 -6.03 -13.42 15.72
N ALA A 299 -5.89 -14.47 14.91
CA ALA A 299 -6.01 -15.85 15.35
C ALA A 299 -4.98 -16.24 16.42
N PHE A 300 -3.76 -15.76 16.29
CA PHE A 300 -2.72 -16.00 17.28
C PHE A 300 -3.05 -15.31 18.61
N HIS A 301 -3.50 -14.05 18.55
CA HIS A 301 -3.96 -13.32 19.74
C HIS A 301 -5.14 -14.00 20.42
N ASP A 302 -6.09 -14.50 19.66
CA ASP A 302 -7.27 -15.20 20.18
C ASP A 302 -6.86 -16.51 20.86
N ARG A 303 -6.05 -17.32 20.23
CA ARG A 303 -5.59 -18.62 20.77
C ARG A 303 -4.65 -18.49 21.95
N SER A 304 -3.98 -17.35 22.10
CA SER A 304 -3.11 -17.08 23.26
C SER A 304 -3.87 -16.58 24.48
N ARG A 305 -5.17 -16.25 24.36
CA ARG A 305 -6.01 -15.79 25.48
C ARG A 305 -6.06 -16.84 26.60
N GLY A 306 -5.91 -16.40 27.84
CA GLY A 306 -5.98 -17.27 29.02
C GLY A 306 -4.79 -18.22 29.20
N ARG A 307 -3.79 -18.23 28.31
CA ARG A 307 -2.60 -19.07 28.46
C ARG A 307 -1.59 -18.44 29.42
N PRO A 308 -0.99 -19.21 30.34
CA PRO A 308 0.16 -18.75 31.08
C PRO A 308 1.30 -18.43 30.11
N GLY A 309 2.02 -17.31 30.34
CA GLY A 309 3.11 -16.87 29.46
C GLY A 309 2.66 -16.16 28.18
N ARG A 310 1.37 -15.75 28.06
CA ARG A 310 0.85 -15.03 26.88
C ARG A 310 1.73 -13.83 26.47
N MET A 311 2.22 -13.06 27.44
CA MET A 311 3.07 -11.90 27.15
C MET A 311 4.38 -12.29 26.47
N ALA A 312 5.01 -13.39 26.93
CA ALA A 312 6.22 -13.92 26.32
C ALA A 312 5.96 -14.45 24.89
N LEU A 313 4.83 -15.14 24.68
CA LEU A 313 4.42 -15.61 23.34
C LEU A 313 4.19 -14.46 22.37
N LEU A 314 3.51 -13.40 22.79
CA LEU A 314 3.27 -12.22 21.97
C LEU A 314 4.56 -11.45 21.70
N PHE A 315 5.39 -11.27 22.73
CA PHE A 315 6.70 -10.63 22.57
C PHE A 315 7.58 -11.41 21.57
N GLY A 316 7.66 -12.75 21.72
CA GLY A 316 8.39 -13.59 20.77
C GLY A 316 7.85 -13.50 19.35
N LEU A 317 6.52 -13.49 19.16
CA LEU A 317 5.90 -13.31 17.85
C LEU A 317 6.31 -11.99 17.20
N TYR A 318 6.20 -10.87 17.93
CA TYR A 318 6.56 -9.56 17.40
C TYR A 318 8.07 -9.42 17.17
N LEU A 319 8.89 -10.04 18.01
CA LEU A 319 10.34 -10.08 17.81
C LEU A 319 10.68 -10.82 16.50
N ILE A 320 10.09 -12.00 16.28
CA ILE A 320 10.27 -12.76 15.02
C ILE A 320 9.78 -11.93 13.83
N LEU A 321 8.60 -11.30 13.94
CA LEU A 321 8.06 -10.47 12.88
C LEU A 321 9.00 -9.28 12.54
N PHE A 322 9.61 -8.68 13.54
CA PHE A 322 10.54 -7.57 13.36
C PHE A 322 11.84 -8.01 12.66
N PHE A 323 12.44 -9.13 13.07
CA PHE A 323 13.71 -9.58 12.51
C PHE A 323 13.57 -10.31 11.16
N THR A 324 12.53 -11.12 11.00
CA THR A 324 12.36 -11.96 9.80
C THR A 324 11.38 -11.40 8.77
N GLN A 325 10.69 -10.30 9.12
CA GLN A 325 9.75 -9.54 8.26
C GLN A 325 8.96 -10.42 7.24
N GLY A 326 9.51 -10.62 6.05
CA GLY A 326 8.82 -11.34 4.97
C GLY A 326 8.48 -12.80 5.31
N VAL A 327 9.39 -13.52 5.97
CA VAL A 327 9.17 -14.94 6.36
C VAL A 327 8.05 -15.05 7.40
N ALA A 328 8.08 -14.19 8.42
CA ALA A 328 7.04 -14.18 9.45
C ALA A 328 5.69 -13.74 8.87
N LEU A 329 5.68 -12.77 7.97
CA LEU A 329 4.46 -12.33 7.28
C LEU A 329 3.86 -13.48 6.46
N PHE A 330 4.70 -14.22 5.73
CA PHE A 330 4.27 -15.39 4.97
C PHE A 330 3.69 -16.48 5.87
N ALA A 331 4.36 -16.78 6.99
CA ALA A 331 3.86 -17.74 7.98
C ALA A 331 2.50 -17.31 8.57
N LEU A 332 2.33 -16.02 8.90
CA LEU A 332 1.06 -15.49 9.37
C LEU A 332 -0.03 -15.56 8.29
N THR A 333 0.32 -15.34 7.02
CA THR A 333 -0.62 -15.50 5.89
C THR A 333 -1.11 -16.94 5.79
N LEU A 334 -0.19 -17.91 5.82
CA LEU A 334 -0.56 -19.35 5.81
C LEU A 334 -1.40 -19.71 7.03
N PHE A 335 -1.07 -19.17 8.20
CA PHE A 335 -1.84 -19.41 9.42
C PHE A 335 -3.26 -18.83 9.32
N GLY A 336 -3.43 -17.62 8.78
CA GLY A 336 -4.74 -17.02 8.52
C GLY A 336 -5.54 -17.78 7.45
N LEU A 337 -4.87 -18.24 6.40
CA LEU A 337 -5.47 -19.06 5.36
C LEU A 337 -6.00 -20.38 5.94
N ALA A 338 -5.18 -21.08 6.72
CA ALA A 338 -5.57 -22.32 7.41
C ALA A 338 -6.71 -22.09 8.41
N ASP A 339 -6.69 -20.97 9.15
CA ASP A 339 -7.75 -20.60 10.08
C ASP A 339 -9.11 -20.41 9.36
N THR A 340 -9.09 -19.75 8.18
CA THR A 340 -10.28 -19.57 7.33
C THR A 340 -10.76 -20.90 6.74
N ALA A 341 -9.84 -21.72 6.22
CA ALA A 341 -10.17 -22.99 5.56
C ALA A 341 -10.80 -23.99 6.53
N PHE A 342 -10.20 -24.15 7.72
CA PHE A 342 -10.63 -25.14 8.70
C PHE A 342 -11.74 -24.62 9.64
N ASN A 343 -12.06 -23.32 9.61
CA ASN A 343 -13.13 -22.71 10.42
C ASN A 343 -13.08 -23.06 11.93
N ARG A 344 -11.89 -23.15 12.51
CA ARG A 344 -11.64 -23.70 13.85
C ARG A 344 -12.15 -22.82 15.00
N ARG A 345 -12.61 -21.59 14.72
CA ARG A 345 -13.04 -20.61 15.75
C ARG A 345 -14.56 -20.48 15.89
N ARG A 346 -15.35 -21.05 14.99
CA ARG A 346 -16.80 -21.10 15.19
C ARG A 346 -17.11 -22.07 16.31
N PRO A 347 -17.97 -21.67 17.31
CA PRO A 347 -18.57 -22.67 18.20
C PRO A 347 -19.18 -23.74 17.32
N LYS A 348 -18.97 -25.00 17.65
CA LYS A 348 -19.79 -26.08 17.10
C LYS A 348 -21.20 -25.75 17.57
N GLU A 349 -22.07 -25.27 16.66
CA GLU A 349 -23.49 -25.26 16.91
C GLU A 349 -23.83 -26.66 17.36
N ASP A 350 -24.43 -26.76 18.53
CA ASP A 350 -24.77 -28.03 19.17
C ASP A 350 -25.43 -28.96 18.15
N ALA A 351 -24.70 -29.99 17.75
CA ALA A 351 -25.25 -31.17 17.12
C ALA A 351 -26.07 -31.94 18.18
N GLY A 352 -27.15 -31.33 18.66
CA GLY A 352 -27.91 -31.82 19.80
C GLY A 352 -29.25 -31.14 19.97
N ARG A 353 -30.02 -31.02 18.88
CA ARG A 353 -31.47 -30.90 18.95
C ARG A 353 -32.08 -31.84 17.90
N THR A 354 -32.11 -33.08 18.24
CA THR A 354 -33.11 -34.06 17.78
C THR A 354 -34.22 -34.11 18.81
#